data_496c1de63f3ba9045611c49a467eb832
#
_entry.id   496c1de63f3ba9045611c49a467eb832
#
_cell.length_a   1.000
_cell.length_b   1.000
_cell.length_c   1.000
_cell.angle_alpha   90.00
_cell.angle_beta   90.00
_cell.angle_gamma   90.00
#
_symmetry.space_group_name_H-M   'P 1'
#
loop_
_entity.id
_entity.type
_entity.pdbx_description
1 polymer ?
#
loop_
_entity_poly.entity_id
_entity_poly.type
_entity_poly.pdbx_seq_one_letter_code
_entity_poly.pdbx_strand_id
1 'polypeptide(L)'
;VYIASEYLIKLKSVTLKLCALKTFVVAEIGSNWEGSLKKAEKLIRKCKDAGADAVKFQMWRATDLYSNTHPSWNFIKKSEITFNIAAKLKKIADNESIEFFCSAFYPEAVDFLEKLGVKRYKVASRTCLFKDPQSIETLENKAKTGKPIIISMGMGGNRDQIQKIFSNNKVVFCYCISEYPLAYEKINWNKALQYNGFSDHTLGITAPIVFTVLKKFQDAKEILIEKHVKLKNSKGPDAPTSITINQLSELVSHIRLIEK
;
A
#
# COMPACT_ATOMS: atom_id res chain seq x y z
N VAL A 1 20.03 -25.96 -41.12
CA VAL A 1 19.47 -27.04 -40.23
C VAL A 1 20.22 -27.09 -38.90
N TYR A 2 21.53 -26.74 -38.83
CA TYR A 2 22.34 -26.81 -37.58
C TYR A 2 22.09 -25.66 -36.57
N ILE A 3 21.60 -24.48 -37.01
CA ILE A 3 21.39 -23.34 -36.12
C ILE A 3 20.10 -23.47 -35.26
N ALA A 4 19.12 -24.24 -35.76
CA ALA A 4 17.85 -24.45 -35.02
C ALA A 4 18.01 -25.44 -33.86
N SER A 5 19.00 -26.33 -33.87
CA SER A 5 19.20 -27.32 -32.80
C SER A 5 19.89 -26.73 -31.57
N GLU A 6 20.79 -25.77 -31.72
CA GLU A 6 21.42 -25.07 -30.57
C GLU A 6 20.47 -24.16 -29.81
N TYR A 7 19.53 -23.51 -30.50
CA TYR A 7 18.49 -22.72 -29.86
C TYR A 7 17.47 -23.56 -29.08
N LEU A 8 17.14 -24.75 -29.62
CA LEU A 8 16.23 -25.69 -28.95
C LEU A 8 16.88 -26.37 -27.73
N ILE A 9 18.20 -26.57 -27.72
CA ILE A 9 18.95 -27.13 -26.58
C ILE A 9 19.08 -26.08 -25.47
N LYS A 10 19.27 -24.79 -25.77
CA LYS A 10 19.27 -23.72 -24.77
C LYS A 10 17.89 -23.52 -24.13
N LEU A 11 16.79 -23.78 -24.81
CA LEU A 11 15.44 -23.74 -24.24
C LEU A 11 15.11 -24.94 -23.34
N LYS A 12 15.79 -26.09 -23.50
CA LYS A 12 15.57 -27.28 -22.65
C LYS A 12 16.34 -27.28 -21.33
N SER A 13 17.29 -26.38 -21.12
CA SER A 13 18.09 -26.33 -19.88
C SER A 13 17.66 -25.21 -18.93
N VAL A 14 16.69 -24.41 -19.30
CA VAL A 14 16.06 -23.46 -18.35
C VAL A 14 14.89 -24.17 -17.68
N THR A 15 15.19 -25.15 -16.84
CA THR A 15 14.32 -25.44 -15.71
C THR A 15 14.43 -24.21 -14.81
N LEU A 16 13.64 -23.19 -15.09
CA LEU A 16 13.40 -22.09 -14.17
C LEU A 16 12.93 -22.75 -12.86
N LYS A 17 13.83 -22.96 -11.92
CA LYS A 17 13.45 -23.02 -10.51
C LYS A 17 12.89 -21.66 -10.19
N LEU A 18 11.63 -21.41 -10.58
CA LEU A 18 10.90 -20.23 -10.16
C LEU A 18 10.93 -20.25 -8.64
N CYS A 19 11.68 -19.35 -8.07
CA CYS A 19 11.72 -19.16 -6.62
C CYS A 19 10.29 -18.85 -6.17
N ALA A 20 9.81 -19.48 -5.10
CA ALA A 20 8.48 -19.21 -4.60
C ALA A 20 8.35 -17.71 -4.27
N LEU A 21 7.59 -17.00 -5.08
CA LEU A 21 7.28 -15.58 -4.84
C LEU A 21 6.31 -15.49 -3.67
N LYS A 22 6.56 -14.57 -2.74
CA LYS A 22 5.61 -14.22 -1.68
C LYS A 22 5.14 -12.78 -1.89
N THR A 23 3.85 -12.61 -2.03
CA THR A 23 3.24 -11.29 -2.21
C THR A 23 2.48 -10.87 -0.95
N PHE A 24 2.86 -9.72 -0.39
CA PHE A 24 2.14 -9.11 0.72
C PHE A 24 1.07 -8.15 0.18
N VAL A 25 -0.21 -8.51 0.32
CA VAL A 25 -1.33 -7.74 -0.21
C VAL A 25 -1.92 -6.85 0.87
N VAL A 26 -1.84 -5.53 0.65
CA VAL A 26 -2.35 -4.49 1.54
C VAL A 26 -3.65 -3.93 0.97
N ALA A 27 -4.74 -4.12 1.70
CA ALA A 27 -6.01 -3.45 1.43
C ALA A 27 -5.99 -2.04 2.05
N GLU A 28 -5.81 -1.01 1.22
CA GLU A 28 -5.85 0.39 1.65
C GLU A 28 -7.28 0.86 1.77
N ILE A 29 -7.75 1.02 2.99
CA ILE A 29 -9.10 1.53 3.26
C ILE A 29 -9.12 3.06 3.12
N GLY A 30 -8.04 3.73 3.52
CA GLY A 30 -7.92 5.19 3.38
C GLY A 30 -9.12 5.93 3.93
N SER A 31 -9.72 6.81 3.14
CA SER A 31 -10.91 7.57 3.49
C SER A 31 -12.24 6.81 3.30
N ASN A 32 -12.22 5.60 2.73
CA ASN A 32 -13.45 4.85 2.39
C ASN A 32 -14.26 4.33 3.60
N TRP A 33 -13.71 4.43 4.83
CA TRP A 33 -14.49 4.18 6.04
C TRP A 33 -15.45 5.34 6.36
N GLU A 34 -15.26 6.53 5.74
CA GLU A 34 -16.14 7.69 5.76
C GLU A 34 -16.50 8.18 7.19
N GLY A 35 -15.58 8.06 8.14
CA GLY A 35 -15.80 8.42 9.54
C GLY A 35 -16.77 7.50 10.29
N SER A 36 -17.05 6.30 9.78
CA SER A 36 -17.98 5.34 10.37
C SER A 36 -17.26 4.08 10.83
N LEU A 37 -17.14 3.87 12.15
CA LEU A 37 -16.56 2.64 12.72
C LEU A 37 -17.28 1.39 12.23
N LYS A 38 -18.61 1.42 12.05
CA LYS A 38 -19.39 0.30 11.51
C LYS A 38 -18.98 -0.05 10.06
N LYS A 39 -18.68 0.99 9.23
CA LYS A 39 -18.15 0.77 7.88
C LYS A 39 -16.73 0.22 7.92
N ALA A 40 -15.89 0.78 8.78
CA ALA A 40 -14.50 0.32 8.97
C ALA A 40 -14.45 -1.14 9.41
N GLU A 41 -15.24 -1.54 10.41
CA GLU A 41 -15.36 -2.93 10.87
C GLU A 41 -15.78 -3.85 9.71
N LYS A 42 -16.81 -3.47 8.96
CA LYS A 42 -17.27 -4.25 7.82
C LYS A 42 -16.19 -4.37 6.74
N LEU A 43 -15.41 -3.30 6.48
CA LEU A 43 -14.30 -3.32 5.52
C LEU A 43 -13.17 -4.23 6.01
N ILE A 44 -12.74 -4.11 7.27
CA ILE A 44 -11.68 -4.92 7.87
C ILE A 44 -12.03 -6.42 7.75
N ARG A 45 -13.21 -6.83 8.20
CA ARG A 45 -13.70 -8.22 8.11
C ARG A 45 -13.68 -8.72 6.67
N LYS A 46 -14.29 -7.96 5.76
CA LYS A 46 -14.37 -8.35 4.36
C LYS A 46 -13.02 -8.39 3.65
N CYS A 47 -12.06 -7.53 4.01
CA CYS A 47 -10.69 -7.60 3.50
C CYS A 47 -9.98 -8.87 3.99
N LYS A 48 -10.21 -9.28 5.25
CA LYS A 48 -9.74 -10.56 5.78
C LYS A 48 -10.33 -11.74 5.01
N ASP A 49 -11.66 -11.75 4.84
CA ASP A 49 -12.37 -12.81 4.09
C ASP A 49 -11.89 -12.90 2.63
N ALA A 50 -11.53 -11.78 2.02
CA ALA A 50 -10.96 -11.70 0.68
C ALA A 50 -9.49 -12.17 0.61
N GLY A 51 -8.86 -12.48 1.74
CA GLY A 51 -7.49 -13.01 1.81
C GLY A 51 -6.39 -11.96 1.79
N ALA A 52 -6.68 -10.69 2.03
CA ALA A 52 -5.65 -9.66 2.21
C ALA A 52 -4.79 -9.96 3.44
N ASP A 53 -3.50 -9.64 3.35
CA ASP A 53 -2.55 -9.86 4.46
C ASP A 53 -2.65 -8.75 5.51
N ALA A 54 -3.04 -7.53 5.08
CA ALA A 54 -3.18 -6.39 5.97
C ALA A 54 -4.26 -5.41 5.51
N VAL A 55 -4.79 -4.64 6.47
CA VAL A 55 -5.59 -3.45 6.22
C VAL A 55 -4.79 -2.21 6.62
N LYS A 56 -4.86 -1.17 5.80
CA LYS A 56 -4.17 0.08 6.05
C LYS A 56 -5.14 1.25 6.11
N PHE A 57 -4.84 2.17 7.02
CA PHE A 57 -5.54 3.44 7.20
C PHE A 57 -4.55 4.61 7.17
N GLN A 58 -5.06 5.81 7.35
CA GLN A 58 -4.27 7.05 7.32
C GLN A 58 -4.58 7.89 8.55
N MET A 59 -3.55 8.19 9.35
CA MET A 59 -3.66 9.06 10.53
C MET A 59 -3.06 10.42 10.21
N TRP A 60 -3.90 11.36 9.83
CA TRP A 60 -3.58 12.76 9.57
C TRP A 60 -4.51 13.67 10.38
N ARG A 61 -4.09 14.89 10.60
CA ARG A 61 -4.94 15.96 11.10
C ARG A 61 -5.43 16.76 9.89
N ALA A 62 -6.73 16.98 9.79
CA ALA A 62 -7.32 17.67 8.64
C ALA A 62 -6.72 19.07 8.47
N THR A 63 -6.52 19.78 9.57
CA THR A 63 -5.95 21.14 9.61
C THR A 63 -4.50 21.23 9.13
N ASP A 64 -3.73 20.14 9.21
CA ASP A 64 -2.33 20.14 8.80
C ASP A 64 -2.18 19.97 7.29
N LEU A 65 -3.16 19.31 6.64
CA LEU A 65 -3.06 18.89 5.24
C LEU A 65 -3.98 19.66 4.29
N TYR A 66 -5.05 20.27 4.82
CA TYR A 66 -6.10 20.88 4.01
C TYR A 66 -6.58 22.21 4.61
N SER A 67 -6.91 23.17 3.74
CA SER A 67 -7.63 24.38 4.18
C SER A 67 -9.06 24.01 4.61
N ASN A 68 -9.57 24.71 5.61
CA ASN A 68 -10.97 24.60 6.03
C ASN A 68 -11.98 25.08 4.96
N THR A 69 -11.50 25.76 3.92
CA THR A 69 -12.27 26.16 2.74
C THR A 69 -12.30 25.06 1.65
N HIS A 70 -11.61 23.94 1.86
CA HIS A 70 -11.59 22.85 0.87
C HIS A 70 -13.01 22.32 0.63
N PRO A 71 -13.44 22.10 -0.64
CA PRO A 71 -14.82 21.65 -0.95
C PRO A 71 -15.24 20.38 -0.22
N SER A 72 -14.31 19.48 0.07
CA SER A 72 -14.55 18.22 0.79
C SER A 72 -14.23 18.31 2.29
N TRP A 73 -14.07 19.52 2.87
CA TRP A 73 -13.62 19.69 4.26
C TRP A 73 -14.41 18.87 5.28
N ASN A 74 -15.74 18.90 5.21
CA ASN A 74 -16.59 18.16 6.15
C ASN A 74 -16.36 16.65 6.07
N PHE A 75 -16.14 16.12 4.86
CA PHE A 75 -15.81 14.72 4.67
C PHE A 75 -14.41 14.39 5.23
N ILE A 76 -13.42 15.23 4.91
CA ILE A 76 -12.04 15.09 5.37
C ILE A 76 -12.02 15.10 6.91
N LYS A 77 -12.61 16.12 7.53
CA LYS A 77 -12.65 16.24 8.99
C LYS A 77 -13.37 15.08 9.67
N LYS A 78 -14.46 14.59 9.09
CA LYS A 78 -15.18 13.41 9.57
C LYS A 78 -14.34 12.13 9.47
N SER A 79 -13.47 12.03 8.47
CA SER A 79 -12.63 10.85 8.22
C SER A 79 -11.27 10.90 8.92
N GLU A 80 -11.02 11.91 9.75
CA GLU A 80 -9.83 12.02 10.59
C GLU A 80 -9.81 10.91 11.64
N ILE A 81 -8.69 10.19 11.74
CA ILE A 81 -8.52 9.10 12.69
C ILE A 81 -7.83 9.63 13.94
N THR A 82 -8.60 9.79 15.02
CA THR A 82 -8.09 10.10 16.35
C THR A 82 -7.45 8.90 17.00
N PHE A 83 -6.70 9.09 18.10
CA PHE A 83 -6.10 7.99 18.85
C PHE A 83 -7.13 6.95 19.32
N ASN A 84 -8.30 7.43 19.83
CA ASN A 84 -9.38 6.53 20.24
C ASN A 84 -9.94 5.70 19.06
N ILE A 85 -10.09 6.32 17.89
CA ILE A 85 -10.52 5.61 16.67
C ILE A 85 -9.46 4.60 16.25
N ALA A 86 -8.18 4.98 16.21
CA ALA A 86 -7.09 4.07 15.85
C ALA A 86 -7.02 2.84 16.77
N ALA A 87 -7.19 3.03 18.09
CA ALA A 87 -7.24 1.92 19.05
C ALA A 87 -8.41 0.97 18.77
N LYS A 88 -9.60 1.52 18.46
CA LYS A 88 -10.77 0.70 18.09
C LYS A 88 -10.55 -0.06 16.79
N LEU A 89 -10.00 0.58 15.76
CA LEU A 89 -9.69 -0.07 14.48
C LEU A 89 -8.66 -1.19 14.65
N LYS A 90 -7.61 -0.94 15.43
CA LYS A 90 -6.61 -1.96 15.76
C LYS A 90 -7.23 -3.16 16.46
N LYS A 91 -8.06 -2.92 17.48
CA LYS A 91 -8.78 -3.99 18.20
C LYS A 91 -9.67 -4.81 17.26
N ILE A 92 -10.39 -4.16 16.35
CA ILE A 92 -11.21 -4.86 15.34
C ILE A 92 -10.33 -5.73 14.44
N ALA A 93 -9.23 -5.19 13.94
CA ALA A 93 -8.32 -5.93 13.07
C ALA A 93 -7.67 -7.13 13.79
N ASP A 94 -7.31 -6.98 15.08
CA ASP A 94 -6.79 -8.07 15.90
C ASP A 94 -7.83 -9.20 16.09
N ASN A 95 -9.07 -8.84 16.36
CA ASN A 95 -10.18 -9.80 16.50
C ASN A 95 -10.41 -10.58 15.20
N GLU A 96 -10.24 -9.94 14.06
CA GLU A 96 -10.36 -10.58 12.74
C GLU A 96 -9.04 -11.26 12.29
N SER A 97 -7.98 -11.23 13.12
CA SER A 97 -6.66 -11.80 12.80
C SER A 97 -6.10 -11.30 11.47
N ILE A 98 -6.19 -10.00 11.20
CA ILE A 98 -5.58 -9.32 10.06
C ILE A 98 -4.62 -8.23 10.54
N GLU A 99 -3.47 -8.09 9.86
CA GLU A 99 -2.52 -7.05 10.23
C GLU A 99 -3.11 -5.65 10.01
N PHE A 100 -2.92 -4.77 11.00
CA PHE A 100 -3.32 -3.37 10.92
C PHE A 100 -2.10 -2.46 11.00
N PHE A 101 -2.03 -1.47 10.12
CA PHE A 101 -1.09 -0.36 10.22
C PHE A 101 -1.62 0.91 9.57
N CYS A 102 -0.91 2.02 9.74
CA CYS A 102 -1.30 3.32 9.22
C CYS A 102 -0.17 4.04 8.50
N SER A 103 -0.56 4.94 7.56
CA SER A 103 0.27 6.08 7.22
C SER A 103 0.09 7.13 8.31
N ALA A 104 1.11 7.34 9.15
CA ALA A 104 1.13 8.41 10.14
C ALA A 104 1.72 9.67 9.51
N PHE A 105 1.07 10.82 9.72
CA PHE A 105 1.46 12.11 9.12
C PHE A 105 2.00 13.12 10.15
N TYR A 106 2.03 12.77 11.44
CA TYR A 106 2.55 13.59 12.51
C TYR A 106 3.21 12.72 13.59
N PRO A 107 4.19 13.25 14.35
CA PRO A 107 5.03 12.45 15.25
C PRO A 107 4.24 11.70 16.31
N GLU A 108 3.27 12.33 16.96
CA GLU A 108 2.51 11.72 18.06
C GLU A 108 1.63 10.55 17.57
N ALA A 109 1.28 10.52 16.25
CA ALA A 109 0.63 9.35 15.67
C ALA A 109 1.58 8.15 15.61
N VAL A 110 2.88 8.38 15.36
CA VAL A 110 3.88 7.30 15.39
C VAL A 110 4.01 6.75 16.81
N ASP A 111 4.16 7.61 17.81
CA ASP A 111 4.29 7.21 19.21
C ASP A 111 3.06 6.44 19.70
N PHE A 112 1.87 6.86 19.25
CA PHE A 112 0.65 6.18 19.60
C PHE A 112 0.53 4.81 18.93
N LEU A 113 0.88 4.71 17.66
CA LEU A 113 0.87 3.45 16.90
C LEU A 113 1.91 2.45 17.46
N GLU A 114 3.04 2.94 18.00
CA GLU A 114 3.99 2.10 18.74
C GLU A 114 3.34 1.46 19.96
N LYS A 115 2.61 2.26 20.76
CA LYS A 115 1.86 1.75 21.94
C LYS A 115 0.78 0.73 21.53
N LEU A 116 0.21 0.84 20.32
CA LEU A 116 -0.73 -0.14 19.77
C LEU A 116 -0.06 -1.39 19.21
N GLY A 117 1.27 -1.44 19.14
CA GLY A 117 2.01 -2.60 18.68
C GLY A 117 1.89 -2.87 17.18
N VAL A 118 1.82 -1.83 16.33
CA VAL A 118 1.85 -2.03 14.88
C VAL A 118 3.19 -2.66 14.46
N LYS A 119 3.17 -3.51 13.44
CA LYS A 119 4.35 -4.27 13.01
C LYS A 119 5.19 -3.54 11.97
N ARG A 120 4.64 -2.54 11.31
CA ARG A 120 5.28 -1.76 10.22
C ARG A 120 4.63 -0.40 10.06
N TYR A 121 5.29 0.46 9.29
CA TYR A 121 4.79 1.79 8.95
C TYR A 121 4.68 2.00 7.45
N LYS A 122 3.81 2.93 7.06
CA LYS A 122 3.74 3.47 5.71
C LYS A 122 4.17 4.93 5.69
N VAL A 123 4.92 5.30 4.66
CA VAL A 123 5.20 6.68 4.27
C VAL A 123 4.44 6.96 2.97
N ALA A 124 3.50 7.91 3.04
CA ALA A 124 2.74 8.35 1.89
C ALA A 124 3.60 9.23 0.95
N SER A 125 3.24 9.28 -0.34
CA SER A 125 3.99 10.02 -1.36
C SER A 125 4.19 11.50 -0.99
N ARG A 126 3.16 12.17 -0.44
CA ARG A 126 3.25 13.58 -0.08
C ARG A 126 4.26 13.84 1.06
N THR A 127 4.38 12.92 2.03
CA THR A 127 5.34 13.06 3.13
C THR A 127 6.78 13.05 2.64
N CYS A 128 7.06 12.37 1.51
CA CYS A 128 8.38 12.36 0.88
C CYS A 128 8.79 13.70 0.25
N LEU A 129 7.90 14.68 0.18
CA LEU A 129 8.17 16.03 -0.31
C LEU A 129 8.70 16.97 0.78
N PHE A 130 8.62 16.58 2.06
CA PHE A 130 9.01 17.38 3.24
C PHE A 130 8.29 18.73 3.35
N LYS A 131 7.08 18.86 2.75
CA LYS A 131 6.30 20.10 2.70
C LYS A 131 5.20 20.19 3.75
N ASP A 132 4.72 19.04 4.24
CA ASP A 132 3.70 19.03 5.28
C ASP A 132 4.33 19.36 6.65
N PRO A 133 3.57 19.95 7.59
CA PRO A 133 4.04 20.19 8.94
C PRO A 133 4.62 18.90 9.57
N GLN A 134 5.71 19.04 10.30
CA GLN A 134 6.35 17.96 11.04
C GLN A 134 6.73 16.70 10.20
N SER A 135 6.76 16.81 8.85
CA SER A 135 7.04 15.64 7.99
C SER A 135 8.41 15.03 8.27
N ILE A 136 9.46 15.82 8.47
CA ILE A 136 10.81 15.33 8.77
C ILE A 136 10.81 14.60 10.11
N GLU A 137 10.32 15.22 11.17
CA GLU A 137 10.24 14.62 12.50
C GLU A 137 9.42 13.32 12.52
N THR A 138 8.31 13.31 11.76
CA THR A 138 7.49 12.11 11.59
C THR A 138 8.26 10.96 10.94
N LEU A 139 9.09 11.26 9.94
CA LEU A 139 9.94 10.25 9.28
C LEU A 139 11.03 9.74 10.22
N GLU A 140 11.70 10.64 10.95
CA GLU A 140 12.72 10.30 11.94
C GLU A 140 12.15 9.45 13.08
N ASN A 141 10.96 9.78 13.59
CA ASN A 141 10.31 8.96 14.62
C ASN A 141 9.95 7.57 14.09
N LYS A 142 9.49 7.44 12.84
CA LYS A 142 9.32 6.12 12.23
C LYS A 142 10.65 5.36 12.11
N ALA A 143 11.73 6.04 11.70
CA ALA A 143 13.04 5.41 11.56
C ALA A 143 13.56 4.87 12.90
N LYS A 144 13.40 5.64 13.99
CA LYS A 144 13.79 5.24 15.36
C LYS A 144 13.10 3.96 15.85
N THR A 145 11.93 3.60 15.28
CA THR A 145 11.24 2.36 15.67
C THR A 145 11.98 1.08 15.28
N GLY A 146 12.91 1.14 14.32
CA GLY A 146 13.59 -0.03 13.75
C GLY A 146 12.70 -0.96 12.93
N LYS A 147 11.40 -0.67 12.82
CA LYS A 147 10.41 -1.52 12.13
C LYS A 147 10.49 -1.40 10.61
N PRO A 148 9.93 -2.37 9.87
CA PRO A 148 9.82 -2.28 8.41
C PRO A 148 9.01 -1.07 7.95
N ILE A 149 9.48 -0.41 6.90
CA ILE A 149 8.90 0.79 6.33
C ILE A 149 8.49 0.54 4.87
N ILE A 150 7.25 0.84 4.53
CA ILE A 150 6.74 0.83 3.16
C ILE A 150 6.68 2.28 2.68
N ILE A 151 7.28 2.60 1.54
CA ILE A 151 7.39 3.98 1.06
C ILE A 151 6.85 4.11 -0.36
N SER A 152 5.86 4.95 -0.57
CA SER A 152 5.41 5.37 -1.90
C SER A 152 5.99 6.75 -2.23
N MET A 153 6.44 6.91 -3.49
CA MET A 153 7.05 8.17 -3.97
C MET A 153 6.36 8.70 -5.24
N GLY A 154 5.04 8.53 -5.33
CA GLY A 154 4.26 8.89 -6.52
C GLY A 154 4.15 10.39 -6.81
N MET A 155 4.55 11.25 -5.88
CA MET A 155 4.59 12.71 -6.05
C MET A 155 6.02 13.24 -6.26
N GLY A 156 7.01 12.34 -6.42
CA GLY A 156 8.41 12.70 -6.48
C GLY A 156 9.08 12.62 -5.10
N GLY A 157 10.09 13.46 -4.88
CA GLY A 157 10.94 13.42 -3.70
C GLY A 157 12.30 12.80 -4.01
N ASN A 158 13.24 12.99 -3.10
CA ASN A 158 14.61 12.47 -3.23
C ASN A 158 14.73 11.10 -2.55
N ARG A 159 14.84 10.04 -3.34
CA ARG A 159 14.92 8.65 -2.84
C ARG A 159 16.13 8.43 -1.94
N ASP A 160 17.29 9.01 -2.29
CA ASP A 160 18.53 8.82 -1.53
C ASP A 160 18.43 9.51 -0.16
N GLN A 161 17.78 10.68 -0.11
CA GLN A 161 17.53 11.37 1.16
C GLN A 161 16.59 10.53 2.05
N ILE A 162 15.50 9.99 1.48
CA ILE A 162 14.58 9.12 2.21
C ILE A 162 15.30 7.84 2.67
N GLN A 163 16.11 7.22 1.81
CA GLN A 163 16.87 6.01 2.15
C GLN A 163 17.86 6.26 3.30
N LYS A 164 18.48 7.45 3.35
CA LYS A 164 19.37 7.83 4.45
C LYS A 164 18.63 7.91 5.79
N ILE A 165 17.42 8.49 5.82
CA ILE A 165 16.60 8.55 7.05
C ILE A 165 16.29 7.13 7.56
N PHE A 166 16.01 6.18 6.67
CA PHE A 166 15.64 4.81 7.01
C PHE A 166 16.80 3.81 6.84
N SER A 167 18.05 4.24 7.00
CA SER A 167 19.24 3.40 6.78
C SER A 167 19.27 2.13 7.63
N ASN A 168 18.67 2.16 8.83
CA ASN A 168 18.60 1.04 9.76
C ASN A 168 17.28 0.26 9.72
N ASN A 169 16.41 0.55 8.76
CA ASN A 169 15.12 -0.11 8.64
C ASN A 169 15.07 -1.02 7.39
N LYS A 170 14.30 -2.12 7.46
CA LYS A 170 13.93 -2.84 6.24
C LYS A 170 12.96 -1.97 5.44
N VAL A 171 13.36 -1.49 4.26
CA VAL A 171 12.55 -0.59 3.42
C VAL A 171 12.03 -1.32 2.19
N VAL A 172 10.73 -1.15 1.90
CA VAL A 172 10.10 -1.53 0.64
C VAL A 172 9.63 -0.27 -0.07
N PHE A 173 10.32 0.12 -1.12
CA PHE A 173 9.84 1.17 -2.01
C PHE A 173 8.78 0.64 -2.95
N CYS A 174 7.66 1.37 -3.05
CA CYS A 174 6.57 1.09 -3.98
C CYS A 174 6.64 2.01 -5.18
N TYR A 175 6.58 1.45 -6.39
CA TYR A 175 6.20 2.23 -7.55
C TYR A 175 4.79 2.76 -7.33
N CYS A 176 4.60 4.03 -7.60
CA CYS A 176 3.35 4.73 -7.39
C CYS A 176 3.28 5.95 -8.30
N ILE A 177 2.10 6.25 -8.82
CA ILE A 177 1.77 7.52 -9.47
C ILE A 177 0.55 8.08 -8.75
N SER A 178 0.66 9.30 -8.22
CA SER A 178 -0.41 9.92 -7.42
C SER A 178 -1.45 10.61 -8.31
N GLU A 179 -2.12 9.82 -9.14
CA GLU A 179 -3.27 10.19 -9.96
C GLU A 179 -4.44 9.24 -9.64
N TYR A 180 -5.66 9.77 -9.46
CA TYR A 180 -6.81 9.04 -8.91
C TYR A 180 -8.08 9.25 -9.75
N PRO A 181 -8.48 8.33 -10.66
CA PRO A 181 -7.77 7.11 -11.03
C PRO A 181 -6.59 7.37 -11.99
N LEU A 182 -5.63 6.44 -11.98
CA LEU A 182 -4.49 6.42 -12.90
C LEU A 182 -4.87 5.72 -14.21
N ALA A 183 -4.54 6.34 -15.34
CA ALA A 183 -4.65 5.70 -16.65
C ALA A 183 -3.51 4.67 -16.86
N TYR A 184 -3.84 3.51 -17.45
CA TYR A 184 -2.91 2.38 -17.63
C TYR A 184 -1.65 2.74 -18.42
N GLU A 185 -1.81 3.50 -19.50
CA GLU A 185 -0.76 3.92 -20.41
C GLU A 185 0.30 4.80 -19.75
N LYS A 186 0.02 5.39 -18.59
CA LYS A 186 0.97 6.17 -17.80
C LYS A 186 1.92 5.32 -16.97
N ILE A 187 1.68 4.02 -16.87
CA ILE A 187 2.57 3.12 -16.12
C ILE A 187 3.85 2.91 -16.92
N ASN A 188 4.97 3.37 -16.38
CA ASN A 188 6.29 3.00 -16.89
C ASN A 188 6.72 1.67 -16.28
N TRP A 189 6.45 0.57 -16.99
CA TRP A 189 6.75 -0.78 -16.53
C TRP A 189 8.23 -1.03 -16.25
N ASN A 190 9.13 -0.49 -17.10
CA ASN A 190 10.58 -0.60 -16.89
C ASN A 190 11.01 0.03 -15.57
N LYS A 191 10.39 1.16 -15.19
CA LYS A 191 10.63 1.82 -13.91
C LYS A 191 9.93 1.05 -12.77
N ALA A 192 8.70 0.61 -12.97
CA ALA A 192 7.93 -0.12 -11.95
C ALA A 192 8.65 -1.39 -11.49
N LEU A 193 9.26 -2.11 -12.43
CA LEU A 193 9.97 -3.37 -12.16
C LEU A 193 11.29 -3.19 -11.38
N GLN A 194 11.77 -1.96 -11.18
CA GLN A 194 12.89 -1.65 -10.29
C GLN A 194 12.48 -1.59 -8.82
N TYR A 195 11.18 -1.67 -8.52
CA TYR A 195 10.62 -1.63 -7.16
C TYR A 195 10.17 -3.03 -6.73
N ASN A 196 10.17 -3.27 -5.41
CA ASN A 196 9.59 -4.47 -4.83
C ASN A 196 8.16 -4.25 -4.29
N GLY A 197 7.64 -3.04 -4.41
CA GLY A 197 6.26 -2.71 -4.09
C GLY A 197 5.57 -1.98 -5.24
N PHE A 198 4.26 -2.14 -5.32
CA PHE A 198 3.38 -1.44 -6.23
C PHE A 198 2.16 -0.90 -5.47
N SER A 199 2.08 0.43 -5.34
CA SER A 199 0.90 1.10 -4.77
C SER A 199 0.06 1.61 -5.94
N ASP A 200 -0.99 0.86 -6.26
CA ASP A 200 -1.74 0.99 -7.51
C ASP A 200 -2.99 1.86 -7.38
N HIS A 201 -3.12 2.81 -8.31
CA HIS A 201 -4.27 3.70 -8.43
C HIS A 201 -5.02 3.53 -9.76
N THR A 202 -4.73 2.49 -10.56
CA THR A 202 -5.48 2.20 -11.78
C THR A 202 -6.89 1.69 -11.46
N LEU A 203 -7.77 1.69 -12.43
CA LEU A 203 -9.07 1.02 -12.31
C LEU A 203 -8.91 -0.50 -12.37
N GLY A 204 -9.69 -1.22 -11.55
CA GLY A 204 -9.68 -2.68 -11.54
C GLY A 204 -8.41 -3.30 -10.94
N ILE A 205 -8.09 -4.51 -11.38
CA ILE A 205 -7.08 -5.38 -10.76
C ILE A 205 -5.96 -5.80 -11.73
N THR A 206 -6.02 -5.37 -12.98
CA THR A 206 -5.09 -5.83 -14.03
C THR A 206 -3.65 -5.40 -13.76
N ALA A 207 -3.41 -4.12 -13.40
CA ALA A 207 -2.04 -3.64 -13.18
C ALA A 207 -1.30 -4.38 -12.06
N PRO A 208 -1.87 -4.60 -10.86
CA PRO A 208 -1.19 -5.36 -9.82
C PRO A 208 -0.98 -6.83 -10.18
N ILE A 209 -1.87 -7.46 -10.97
CA ILE A 209 -1.66 -8.82 -11.49
C ILE A 209 -0.46 -8.84 -12.44
N VAL A 210 -0.43 -7.93 -13.44
CA VAL A 210 0.68 -7.81 -14.40
C VAL A 210 2.00 -7.59 -13.66
N PHE A 211 2.03 -6.67 -12.69
CA PHE A 211 3.23 -6.43 -11.87
C PHE A 211 3.68 -7.71 -11.17
N THR A 212 2.77 -8.47 -10.55
CA THR A 212 3.10 -9.72 -9.85
C THR A 212 3.68 -10.77 -10.80
N VAL A 213 3.09 -10.95 -11.99
CA VAL A 213 3.59 -11.87 -13.03
C VAL A 213 5.00 -11.47 -13.45
N LEU A 214 5.21 -10.20 -13.81
CA LEU A 214 6.50 -9.72 -14.28
C LEU A 214 7.58 -9.82 -13.19
N LYS A 215 7.24 -9.59 -11.92
CA LYS A 215 8.16 -9.77 -10.78
C LYS A 215 8.51 -11.23 -10.55
N LYS A 216 7.59 -12.16 -10.77
CA LYS A 216 7.89 -13.61 -10.73
C LYS A 216 8.91 -13.99 -11.81
N PHE A 217 8.78 -13.47 -13.03
CA PHE A 217 9.77 -13.68 -14.09
C PHE A 217 11.14 -13.03 -13.83
N GLN A 218 11.21 -12.06 -12.89
CA GLN A 218 12.47 -11.49 -12.40
C GLN A 218 13.04 -12.25 -11.19
N ASP A 219 12.54 -13.44 -10.86
CA ASP A 219 12.93 -14.24 -9.68
C ASP A 219 12.83 -13.46 -8.35
N ALA A 220 11.90 -12.49 -8.25
CA ALA A 220 11.63 -11.79 -7.02
C ALA A 220 11.10 -12.78 -5.97
N LYS A 221 11.62 -12.69 -4.73
CA LYS A 221 11.21 -13.56 -3.62
C LYS A 221 10.05 -12.97 -2.82
N GLU A 222 10.07 -11.66 -2.65
CA GLU A 222 9.05 -10.94 -1.89
C GLU A 222 8.65 -9.67 -2.65
N ILE A 223 7.35 -9.44 -2.76
CA ILE A 223 6.81 -8.17 -3.28
C ILE A 223 5.65 -7.71 -2.40
N LEU A 224 5.28 -6.43 -2.58
CA LEU A 224 4.14 -5.82 -1.92
C LEU A 224 3.19 -5.22 -2.96
N ILE A 225 1.92 -5.52 -2.83
CA ILE A 225 0.82 -4.89 -3.57
C ILE A 225 -0.05 -4.10 -2.60
N GLU A 226 -0.23 -2.82 -2.85
CA GLU A 226 -1.16 -1.97 -2.12
C GLU A 226 -2.25 -1.49 -3.08
N LYS A 227 -3.51 -1.68 -2.71
CA LYS A 227 -4.68 -1.30 -3.51
C LYS A 227 -5.76 -0.70 -2.63
N HIS A 228 -6.32 0.45 -3.05
CA HIS A 228 -7.49 1.03 -2.41
C HIS A 228 -8.71 0.12 -2.53
N VAL A 229 -9.44 -0.02 -1.43
CA VAL A 229 -10.64 -0.88 -1.35
C VAL A 229 -11.85 -0.12 -0.83
N LYS A 230 -13.04 -0.47 -1.30
CA LYS A 230 -14.30 0.17 -0.91
C LYS A 230 -15.46 -0.80 -0.78
N LEU A 231 -16.48 -0.39 -0.03
CA LEU A 231 -17.82 -0.95 -0.17
C LEU A 231 -18.50 -0.40 -1.43
N LYS A 232 -19.46 -1.14 -1.98
CA LYS A 232 -20.15 -0.78 -3.23
C LYS A 232 -20.63 0.68 -3.29
N ASN A 233 -21.10 1.23 -2.16
CA ASN A 233 -21.70 2.55 -2.05
C ASN A 233 -20.78 3.60 -1.40
N SER A 234 -19.47 3.38 -1.36
CA SER A 234 -18.52 4.37 -0.83
C SER A 234 -18.45 5.60 -1.74
N LYS A 235 -18.38 6.79 -1.11
CA LYS A 235 -18.42 8.11 -1.79
C LYS A 235 -17.20 8.98 -1.47
N GLY A 236 -16.21 8.44 -0.76
CA GLY A 236 -15.01 9.19 -0.38
C GLY A 236 -14.12 9.57 -1.57
N PRO A 237 -13.16 10.47 -1.38
CA PRO A 237 -12.22 10.89 -2.42
C PRO A 237 -11.40 9.73 -2.99
N ASP A 238 -11.15 8.67 -2.22
CA ASP A 238 -10.45 7.47 -2.69
C ASP A 238 -11.36 6.50 -3.46
N ALA A 239 -12.71 6.67 -3.40
CA ALA A 239 -13.65 5.72 -3.99
C ALA A 239 -13.50 5.55 -5.51
N PRO A 240 -13.20 6.59 -6.33
CA PRO A 240 -13.04 6.43 -7.78
C PRO A 240 -11.93 5.43 -8.17
N THR A 241 -10.80 5.42 -7.45
CA THR A 241 -9.66 4.53 -7.73
C THR A 241 -9.73 3.19 -7.00
N SER A 242 -10.70 3.03 -6.09
CA SER A 242 -10.81 1.85 -5.23
C SER A 242 -11.51 0.68 -5.91
N ILE A 243 -11.03 -0.52 -5.67
CA ILE A 243 -11.70 -1.76 -6.04
C ILE A 243 -12.75 -2.18 -4.99
N THR A 244 -13.74 -2.94 -5.41
CA THR A 244 -14.72 -3.56 -4.51
C THR A 244 -14.10 -4.76 -3.78
N ILE A 245 -14.75 -5.22 -2.72
CA ILE A 245 -14.30 -6.43 -1.99
C ILE A 245 -14.28 -7.68 -2.87
N ASN A 246 -15.22 -7.82 -3.81
CA ASN A 246 -15.21 -8.95 -4.74
C ASN A 246 -13.99 -8.90 -5.66
N GLN A 247 -13.65 -7.72 -6.18
CA GLN A 247 -12.42 -7.54 -6.96
C GLN A 247 -11.16 -7.75 -6.13
N LEU A 248 -11.16 -7.40 -4.83
CA LEU A 248 -10.05 -7.72 -3.94
C LEU A 248 -9.87 -9.23 -3.79
N SER A 249 -10.95 -9.97 -3.58
CA SER A 249 -10.91 -11.45 -3.51
C SER A 249 -10.39 -12.06 -4.80
N GLU A 250 -10.83 -11.56 -5.94
CA GLU A 250 -10.33 -11.97 -7.26
C GLU A 250 -8.84 -11.66 -7.42
N LEU A 251 -8.40 -10.45 -7.08
CA LEU A 251 -6.99 -10.06 -7.09
C LEU A 251 -6.14 -11.00 -6.26
N VAL A 252 -6.53 -11.23 -5.01
CA VAL A 252 -5.78 -12.12 -4.10
C VAL A 252 -5.73 -13.53 -4.65
N SER A 253 -6.85 -14.07 -5.16
CA SER A 253 -6.89 -15.41 -5.75
C SER A 253 -5.92 -15.56 -6.92
N HIS A 254 -5.85 -14.59 -7.84
CA HIS A 254 -4.90 -14.58 -8.95
C HIS A 254 -3.45 -14.50 -8.46
N ILE A 255 -3.17 -13.63 -7.48
CA ILE A 255 -1.84 -13.52 -6.88
C ILE A 255 -1.41 -14.86 -6.28
N ARG A 256 -2.27 -15.54 -5.50
CA ARG A 256 -1.94 -16.83 -4.88
C ARG A 256 -1.76 -17.95 -5.92
N LEU A 257 -2.41 -17.86 -7.09
CA LEU A 257 -2.14 -18.76 -8.22
C LEU A 257 -0.78 -18.50 -8.88
N ILE A 258 -0.42 -17.21 -9.04
CA ILE A 258 0.89 -16.82 -9.61
C ILE A 258 2.03 -17.25 -8.68
N GLU A 259 1.86 -17.23 -7.37
CA GLU A 259 2.87 -17.63 -6.39
C GLU A 259 3.27 -19.12 -6.48
N LYS A 260 2.35 -19.97 -6.90
CA LYS A 260 2.58 -21.42 -7.11
C LYS A 260 3.43 -21.67 -8.35
#